data_164832966a94dd6c4d89d49d6a1f5734
#
_entry.id   164832966a94dd6c4d89d49d6a1f5734
#
_cell.length_a   1.000
_cell.length_b   1.000
_cell.length_c   1.000
_cell.angle_alpha   90.00
_cell.angle_beta   90.00
_cell.angle_gamma   90.00
#
_symmetry.space_group_name_H-M   'P 1'
#
loop_
_entity.id
_entity.type
_entity.pdbx_description
1 polymer ?
#
loop_
_entity_poly.entity_id
_entity_poly.type
_entity_poly.pdbx_seq_one_letter_code
_entity_poly.pdbx_strand_id
1 'polypeptide(L)'
;DVFECGEQFVVAALTEVNEGEYRTIDEVRMELTMQATADKKAEYLINQLKDVKTLEEAAELFGAEIQTADNVTLASSRLGGAGMEPAVIGAALALENNGTSAPVKGNVGVYMVRIGEKVIAEGELNAATEISNMNMRTSYSVPYQAIALIEDNATIEDNRARFQ
;
A
#
# COMPACT_ATOMS: atom_id res chain seq x y z
N ASP A 1 8.49 -32.20 15.36
CA ASP A 1 9.39 -31.59 16.36
C ASP A 1 8.57 -30.76 17.35
N VAL A 2 9.11 -30.62 18.56
CA VAL A 2 8.55 -29.78 19.61
C VAL A 2 9.39 -28.50 19.68
N PHE A 3 8.73 -27.35 19.56
CA PHE A 3 9.38 -26.05 19.61
C PHE A 3 8.97 -25.31 20.88
N GLU A 4 9.94 -24.69 21.53
CA GLU A 4 9.70 -23.82 22.68
C GLU A 4 9.50 -22.37 22.16
N CYS A 5 8.31 -21.82 22.39
CA CYS A 5 7.93 -20.49 21.94
C CYS A 5 7.51 -19.64 23.15
N GLY A 6 8.46 -18.98 23.77
CA GLY A 6 8.21 -18.25 25.03
C GLY A 6 7.85 -19.19 26.16
N GLU A 7 6.66 -19.03 26.76
CA GLU A 7 6.15 -19.90 27.85
C GLU A 7 5.32 -21.11 27.34
N GLN A 8 5.28 -21.33 26.03
CA GLN A 8 4.46 -22.40 25.43
C GLN A 8 5.32 -23.38 24.63
N PHE A 9 4.94 -24.65 24.67
CA PHE A 9 5.50 -25.68 23.80
C PHE A 9 4.54 -25.89 22.61
N VAL A 10 5.09 -25.79 21.41
CA VAL A 10 4.36 -25.97 20.15
C VAL A 10 4.82 -27.24 19.47
N VAL A 11 3.90 -28.11 19.14
CA VAL A 11 4.17 -29.29 18.31
C VAL A 11 3.74 -28.95 16.89
N ALA A 12 4.71 -28.96 15.97
CA ALA A 12 4.46 -28.72 14.56
C ALA A 12 4.68 -30.02 13.76
N ALA A 13 3.72 -30.33 12.89
CA ALA A 13 3.82 -31.41 11.93
C ALA A 13 3.59 -30.84 10.53
N LEU A 14 4.51 -31.12 9.60
CA LEU A 14 4.31 -30.80 8.19
C LEU A 14 3.28 -31.76 7.62
N THR A 15 2.14 -31.26 7.18
CA THR A 15 1.05 -32.06 6.63
C THR A 15 1.05 -32.11 5.11
N GLU A 16 1.59 -31.07 4.46
CA GLU A 16 1.61 -30.97 3.01
C GLU A 16 2.73 -30.01 2.56
N VAL A 17 3.37 -30.34 1.45
CA VAL A 17 4.32 -29.46 0.75
C VAL A 17 3.73 -29.09 -0.59
N ASN A 18 3.42 -27.82 -0.78
CA ASN A 18 2.93 -27.29 -2.06
C ASN A 18 4.13 -26.83 -2.91
N GLU A 19 4.53 -27.66 -3.87
CA GLU A 19 5.64 -27.37 -4.80
C GLU A 19 5.20 -26.58 -6.05
N GLY A 20 3.95 -26.11 -6.09
CA GLY A 20 3.39 -25.38 -7.24
C GLY A 20 3.80 -23.91 -7.28
N GLU A 21 4.19 -23.44 -8.48
CA GLU A 21 4.45 -22.01 -8.71
C GLU A 21 3.19 -21.15 -8.57
N TYR A 22 2.00 -21.73 -8.75
CA TYR A 22 0.71 -21.04 -8.74
C TYR A 22 -0.27 -21.73 -7.81
N ARG A 23 -0.93 -20.94 -6.98
CA ARG A 23 -2.05 -21.38 -6.15
C ARG A 23 -3.26 -21.70 -7.02
N THR A 24 -4.00 -22.72 -6.66
CA THR A 24 -5.22 -23.09 -7.37
C THR A 24 -6.34 -22.06 -7.16
N ILE A 25 -7.30 -22.00 -8.09
CA ILE A 25 -8.45 -21.08 -7.97
C ILE A 25 -9.24 -21.35 -6.69
N ASP A 26 -9.31 -22.60 -6.24
CA ASP A 26 -10.05 -22.95 -5.02
C ASP A 26 -9.38 -22.37 -3.76
N GLU A 27 -8.06 -22.38 -3.69
CA GLU A 27 -7.29 -21.82 -2.58
C GLU A 27 -7.41 -20.29 -2.49
N VAL A 28 -7.53 -19.60 -3.63
CA VAL A 28 -7.62 -18.12 -3.69
C VAL A 28 -9.04 -17.61 -3.97
N ARG A 29 -10.03 -18.51 -4.07
CA ARG A 29 -11.40 -18.16 -4.45
C ARG A 29 -12.01 -17.04 -3.60
N MET A 30 -11.81 -17.10 -2.30
CA MET A 30 -12.36 -16.10 -1.38
C MET A 30 -11.73 -14.72 -1.62
N GLU A 31 -10.41 -14.68 -1.78
CA GLU A 31 -9.64 -13.46 -2.07
C GLU A 31 -10.07 -12.85 -3.42
N LEU A 32 -10.12 -13.67 -4.47
CA LEU A 32 -10.57 -13.25 -5.80
C LEU A 32 -12.03 -12.76 -5.79
N THR A 33 -12.90 -13.41 -5.03
CA THR A 33 -14.31 -13.00 -4.92
C THR A 33 -14.43 -11.64 -4.22
N MET A 34 -13.67 -11.41 -3.15
CA MET A 34 -13.64 -10.13 -2.47
C MET A 34 -13.13 -9.03 -3.40
N GLN A 35 -12.03 -9.27 -4.11
CA GLN A 35 -11.46 -8.31 -5.04
C GLN A 35 -12.40 -8.01 -6.20
N ALA A 36 -12.96 -9.03 -6.86
CA ALA A 36 -13.92 -8.83 -7.95
C ALA A 36 -15.19 -8.09 -7.49
N THR A 37 -15.63 -8.36 -6.26
CA THR A 37 -16.79 -7.63 -5.68
C THR A 37 -16.44 -6.17 -5.41
N ALA A 38 -15.26 -5.89 -4.89
CA ALA A 38 -14.78 -4.52 -4.66
C ALA A 38 -14.63 -3.76 -5.99
N ASP A 39 -14.12 -4.41 -7.02
CA ASP A 39 -14.00 -3.85 -8.37
C ASP A 39 -15.36 -3.47 -8.96
N LYS A 40 -16.33 -4.37 -8.87
CA LYS A 40 -17.70 -4.12 -9.35
C LYS A 40 -18.42 -3.02 -8.58
N LYS A 41 -18.21 -2.94 -7.25
CA LYS A 41 -18.73 -1.84 -6.44
C LYS A 41 -18.10 -0.51 -6.84
N ALA A 42 -16.76 -0.49 -7.06
CA ALA A 42 -16.07 0.71 -7.50
C ALA A 42 -16.56 1.18 -8.88
N GLU A 43 -16.71 0.27 -9.83
CA GLU A 43 -17.28 0.57 -11.16
C GLU A 43 -18.69 1.17 -11.05
N TYR A 44 -19.54 0.60 -10.21
CA TYR A 44 -20.87 1.12 -9.95
C TYR A 44 -20.85 2.54 -9.38
N LEU A 45 -20.02 2.80 -8.35
CA LEU A 45 -19.88 4.12 -7.73
C LEU A 45 -19.32 5.15 -8.70
N ILE A 46 -18.32 4.79 -9.49
CA ILE A 46 -17.74 5.68 -10.51
C ILE A 46 -18.80 6.07 -11.54
N ASN A 47 -19.63 5.12 -11.98
CA ASN A 47 -20.71 5.40 -12.92
C ASN A 47 -21.77 6.35 -12.33
N GLN A 48 -22.06 6.24 -11.02
CA GLN A 48 -22.98 7.17 -10.34
C GLN A 48 -22.38 8.58 -10.21
N LEU A 49 -21.07 8.69 -10.07
CA LEU A 49 -20.34 9.95 -9.91
C LEU A 49 -19.94 10.60 -11.24
N LYS A 50 -20.20 9.95 -12.37
CA LYS A 50 -19.70 10.37 -13.68
C LYS A 50 -20.06 11.81 -14.05
N ASP A 51 -21.26 12.26 -13.71
CA ASP A 51 -21.77 13.58 -14.04
C ASP A 51 -21.64 14.58 -12.88
N VAL A 52 -21.16 14.12 -11.72
CA VAL A 52 -20.94 14.93 -10.53
C VAL A 52 -19.61 15.70 -10.67
N LYS A 53 -19.65 17.00 -10.43
CA LYS A 53 -18.50 17.89 -10.65
C LYS A 53 -17.91 18.47 -9.36
N THR A 54 -18.66 18.42 -8.28
CA THR A 54 -18.24 19.02 -7.00
C THR A 54 -18.19 17.98 -5.89
N LEU A 55 -17.35 18.22 -4.88
CA LEU A 55 -17.29 17.34 -3.71
C LEU A 55 -18.58 17.40 -2.90
N GLU A 56 -19.21 18.55 -2.88
CA GLU A 56 -20.43 18.82 -2.14
C GLU A 56 -21.59 17.99 -2.72
N GLU A 57 -21.75 17.95 -4.04
CA GLU A 57 -22.74 17.12 -4.72
C GLU A 57 -22.48 15.62 -4.50
N ALA A 58 -21.21 15.19 -4.54
CA ALA A 58 -20.83 13.81 -4.27
C ALA A 58 -21.14 13.42 -2.81
N ALA A 59 -20.83 14.30 -1.87
CA ALA A 59 -21.10 14.10 -0.46
C ALA A 59 -22.60 13.98 -0.18
N GLU A 60 -23.42 14.84 -0.77
CA GLU A 60 -24.89 14.80 -0.63
C GLU A 60 -25.47 13.51 -1.22
N LEU A 61 -25.00 13.09 -2.40
CA LEU A 61 -25.49 11.89 -3.09
C LEU A 61 -25.31 10.60 -2.28
N PHE A 62 -24.19 10.49 -1.57
CA PHE A 62 -23.84 9.29 -0.81
C PHE A 62 -23.91 9.45 0.71
N GLY A 63 -24.27 10.62 1.22
CA GLY A 63 -24.24 10.91 2.66
C GLY A 63 -22.82 10.82 3.25
N ALA A 64 -21.81 11.16 2.44
CA ALA A 64 -20.41 11.10 2.83
C ALA A 64 -19.95 12.42 3.43
N GLU A 65 -18.87 12.37 4.25
CA GLU A 65 -18.25 13.56 4.80
C GLU A 65 -17.03 13.98 3.97
N ILE A 66 -16.90 15.29 3.75
CA ILE A 66 -15.71 15.86 3.14
C ILE A 66 -14.63 15.98 4.20
N GLN A 67 -13.50 15.30 3.97
CA GLN A 67 -12.33 15.34 4.86
C GLN A 67 -11.20 16.12 4.22
N THR A 68 -10.39 16.78 5.05
CA THR A 68 -9.20 17.50 4.60
C THR A 68 -7.94 16.70 4.93
N ALA A 69 -7.01 16.66 3.99
CA ALA A 69 -5.68 16.10 4.18
C ALA A 69 -4.63 17.14 3.82
N ASP A 70 -3.79 17.49 4.79
CA ASP A 70 -2.75 18.50 4.63
C ASP A 70 -1.39 17.84 4.38
N ASN A 71 -0.48 18.59 3.76
CA ASN A 71 0.92 18.19 3.52
C ASN A 71 1.07 16.88 2.74
N VAL A 72 0.17 16.63 1.80
CA VAL A 72 0.26 15.45 0.92
C VAL A 72 1.31 15.69 -0.16
N THR A 73 2.27 14.79 -0.26
CA THR A 73 3.37 14.83 -1.24
C THR A 73 3.41 13.54 -2.05
N LEU A 74 4.20 13.49 -3.14
CA LEU A 74 4.44 12.26 -3.90
C LEU A 74 5.08 11.14 -3.07
N ALA A 75 5.82 11.49 -2.01
CA ALA A 75 6.40 10.51 -1.09
C ALA A 75 5.39 10.04 -0.03
N SER A 76 4.22 10.65 0.06
CA SER A 76 3.18 10.23 1.00
C SER A 76 2.60 8.90 0.54
N SER A 77 2.62 7.90 1.41
CA SER A 77 1.96 6.61 1.16
C SER A 77 0.50 6.60 1.64
N ARG A 78 0.13 7.55 2.50
CA ARG A 78 -1.18 7.63 3.15
C ARG A 78 -1.89 8.95 2.84
N LEU A 79 -3.18 8.87 2.63
CA LEU A 79 -4.06 10.01 2.41
C LEU A 79 -4.90 10.25 3.70
N GLY A 80 -4.33 10.99 4.65
CA GLY A 80 -5.00 11.28 5.91
C GLY A 80 -5.61 10.04 6.57
N GLY A 81 -6.86 10.12 6.97
CA GLY A 81 -7.63 9.03 7.57
C GLY A 81 -8.05 7.91 6.61
N ALA A 82 -7.96 8.14 5.29
CA ALA A 82 -8.36 7.17 4.27
C ALA A 82 -7.40 5.97 4.11
N GLY A 83 -6.17 6.08 4.66
CA GLY A 83 -5.20 4.99 4.59
C GLY A 83 -4.25 5.09 3.38
N MET A 84 -3.77 3.94 2.91
CA MET A 84 -2.82 3.87 1.78
C MET A 84 -3.56 3.95 0.45
N GLU A 85 -3.54 5.13 -0.17
CA GLU A 85 -4.28 5.45 -1.40
C GLU A 85 -3.38 6.11 -2.45
N PRO A 86 -2.36 5.43 -2.97
CA PRO A 86 -1.39 6.01 -3.90
C PRO A 86 -2.02 6.50 -5.21
N ALA A 87 -3.04 5.80 -5.72
CA ALA A 87 -3.74 6.19 -6.93
C ALA A 87 -4.47 7.54 -6.76
N VAL A 88 -5.07 7.75 -5.58
CA VAL A 88 -5.77 8.98 -5.23
C VAL A 88 -4.79 10.14 -5.05
N ILE A 89 -3.66 9.89 -4.38
CA ILE A 89 -2.58 10.87 -4.22
C ILE A 89 -2.02 11.29 -5.58
N GLY A 90 -1.77 10.32 -6.47
CA GLY A 90 -1.29 10.59 -7.83
C GLY A 90 -2.30 11.44 -8.63
N ALA A 91 -3.58 11.10 -8.56
CA ALA A 91 -4.64 11.87 -9.20
C ALA A 91 -4.75 13.29 -8.65
N ALA A 92 -4.65 13.45 -7.32
CA ALA A 92 -4.66 14.75 -6.66
C ALA A 92 -3.50 15.62 -7.15
N LEU A 93 -2.29 15.10 -7.18
CA LEU A 93 -1.10 15.85 -7.58
C LEU A 93 -1.07 16.21 -9.07
N ALA A 94 -1.81 15.50 -9.92
CA ALA A 94 -1.98 15.84 -11.32
C ALA A 94 -2.92 17.02 -11.58
N LEU A 95 -3.77 17.38 -10.60
CA LEU A 95 -4.71 18.50 -10.74
C LEU A 95 -3.98 19.85 -10.64
N GLU A 96 -4.58 20.87 -11.21
CA GLU A 96 -4.18 22.27 -10.94
C GLU A 96 -4.82 22.78 -9.64
N ASN A 97 -4.36 23.93 -9.16
CA ASN A 97 -4.91 24.57 -7.96
C ASN A 97 -6.43 24.75 -8.10
N ASN A 98 -7.16 24.45 -7.06
CA ASN A 98 -8.62 24.42 -7.00
C ASN A 98 -9.31 23.44 -7.99
N GLY A 99 -8.53 22.57 -8.66
CA GLY A 99 -9.07 21.52 -9.51
C GLY A 99 -9.74 20.41 -8.70
N THR A 100 -10.80 19.83 -9.27
CA THR A 100 -11.48 18.64 -8.72
C THR A 100 -11.24 17.45 -9.66
N SER A 101 -10.91 16.29 -9.08
CA SER A 101 -10.67 15.08 -9.86
C SER A 101 -11.97 14.47 -10.38
N ALA A 102 -11.86 13.69 -11.45
CA ALA A 102 -12.84 12.64 -11.69
C ALA A 102 -12.85 11.62 -10.54
N PRO A 103 -13.89 10.78 -10.42
CA PRO A 103 -13.90 9.69 -9.46
C PRO A 103 -12.71 8.73 -9.68
N VAL A 104 -11.92 8.48 -8.65
CA VAL A 104 -10.72 7.64 -8.67
C VAL A 104 -10.95 6.41 -7.82
N LYS A 105 -10.71 5.22 -8.38
CA LYS A 105 -10.68 3.99 -7.60
C LYS A 105 -9.39 3.95 -6.77
N GLY A 106 -9.52 3.89 -5.47
CA GLY A 106 -8.46 3.64 -4.52
C GLY A 106 -8.40 2.17 -4.10
N ASN A 107 -7.61 1.90 -3.07
CA ASN A 107 -7.48 0.55 -2.48
C ASN A 107 -8.71 0.15 -1.67
N VAL A 108 -9.29 1.10 -0.93
CA VAL A 108 -10.39 0.83 0.00
C VAL A 108 -11.74 1.34 -0.53
N GLY A 109 -11.75 2.31 -1.45
CA GLY A 109 -12.97 2.93 -1.93
C GLY A 109 -12.80 3.71 -3.22
N VAL A 110 -13.84 4.49 -3.54
CA VAL A 110 -13.83 5.46 -4.64
C VAL A 110 -13.76 6.86 -4.03
N TYR A 111 -12.90 7.68 -4.57
CA TYR A 111 -12.58 9.00 -4.06
C TYR A 111 -12.76 10.06 -5.13
N MET A 112 -13.23 11.22 -4.72
CA MET A 112 -13.09 12.47 -5.45
C MET A 112 -12.28 13.43 -4.59
N VAL A 113 -11.32 14.10 -5.17
CA VAL A 113 -10.43 15.00 -4.44
C VAL A 113 -10.44 16.39 -5.10
N ARG A 114 -10.30 17.41 -4.27
CA ARG A 114 -10.10 18.80 -4.70
C ARG A 114 -8.81 19.32 -4.08
N ILE A 115 -7.96 19.87 -4.91
CA ILE A 115 -6.75 20.55 -4.45
C ILE A 115 -7.10 21.95 -4.00
N GLY A 116 -6.63 22.33 -2.81
CA GLY A 116 -6.66 23.73 -2.36
C GLY A 116 -5.49 24.49 -2.98
N GLU A 117 -4.33 24.38 -2.40
CA GLU A 117 -3.11 25.04 -2.84
C GLU A 117 -1.97 24.03 -3.01
N LYS A 118 -1.27 24.13 -4.12
CA LYS A 118 -0.01 23.40 -4.33
C LYS A 118 1.14 24.30 -3.96
N VAL A 119 1.91 23.87 -2.99
CA VAL A 119 3.19 24.50 -2.67
C VAL A 119 4.27 23.77 -3.47
N ILE A 120 4.85 24.49 -4.44
CA ILE A 120 6.00 23.99 -5.18
C ILE A 120 7.24 24.43 -4.40
N ALA A 121 8.12 23.48 -4.08
CA ALA A 121 9.38 23.83 -3.41
C ALA A 121 10.17 24.81 -4.27
N GLU A 122 10.52 25.96 -3.68
CA GLU A 122 11.38 26.93 -4.32
C GLU A 122 12.83 26.42 -4.30
N GLY A 123 13.48 26.45 -5.44
CA GLY A 123 14.90 26.09 -5.58
C GLY A 123 15.20 25.22 -6.79
N GLU A 124 16.45 25.23 -7.20
CA GLU A 124 16.94 24.33 -8.24
C GLU A 124 17.16 22.93 -7.67
N LEU A 125 16.81 21.92 -8.44
CA LEU A 125 17.09 20.53 -8.09
C LEU A 125 18.61 20.31 -7.94
N ASN A 126 19.06 20.06 -6.72
CA ASN A 126 20.44 19.66 -6.48
C ASN A 126 20.57 18.13 -6.64
N ALA A 127 20.85 17.69 -7.85
CA ALA A 127 20.98 16.27 -8.17
C ALA A 127 22.04 15.56 -7.31
N ALA A 128 23.12 16.23 -6.93
CA ALA A 128 24.16 15.62 -6.07
C ALA A 128 23.62 15.34 -4.67
N THR A 129 22.83 16.25 -4.10
CA THR A 129 22.18 16.04 -2.80
C THR A 129 21.17 14.91 -2.86
N GLU A 130 20.34 14.85 -3.91
CA GLU A 130 19.36 13.79 -4.07
C GLU A 130 20.02 12.42 -4.25
N ILE A 131 21.05 12.32 -5.06
CA ILE A 131 21.84 11.09 -5.22
C ILE A 131 22.46 10.66 -3.87
N SER A 132 23.00 11.62 -3.11
CA SER A 132 23.56 11.32 -1.77
C SER A 132 22.49 10.78 -0.82
N ASN A 133 21.30 11.38 -0.80
CA ASN A 133 20.17 10.94 0.01
C ASN A 133 19.68 9.54 -0.40
N MET A 134 19.58 9.27 -1.70
CA MET A 134 19.23 7.95 -2.23
C MET A 134 20.28 6.89 -1.85
N ASN A 135 21.55 7.21 -2.02
CA ASN A 135 22.64 6.30 -1.65
C ASN A 135 22.66 6.00 -0.15
N MET A 136 22.38 7.00 0.68
CA MET A 136 22.28 6.80 2.13
C MET A 136 21.13 5.83 2.47
N ARG A 137 19.94 6.04 1.91
CA ARG A 137 18.79 5.13 2.11
C ARG A 137 19.11 3.70 1.66
N THR A 138 19.72 3.55 0.49
CA THR A 138 20.14 2.25 -0.04
C THR A 138 21.17 1.60 0.87
N SER A 139 22.17 2.34 1.34
CA SER A 139 23.20 1.83 2.25
C SER A 139 22.65 1.31 3.57
N TYR A 140 21.55 1.87 4.06
CA TYR A 140 20.86 1.34 5.25
C TYR A 140 20.07 0.05 4.97
N SER A 141 19.50 -0.10 3.79
CA SER A 141 18.65 -1.25 3.47
C SER A 141 19.42 -2.48 2.98
N VAL A 142 20.53 -2.28 2.26
CA VAL A 142 21.33 -3.35 1.65
C VAL A 142 21.83 -4.39 2.67
N PRO A 143 22.38 -4.03 3.84
CA PRO A 143 22.85 -5.04 4.79
C PRO A 143 21.75 -5.99 5.25
N TYR A 144 20.54 -5.48 5.51
CA TYR A 144 19.41 -6.31 5.93
C TYR A 144 18.93 -7.24 4.82
N GLN A 145 18.86 -6.73 3.58
CA GLN A 145 18.49 -7.53 2.41
C GLN A 145 19.54 -8.59 2.08
N ALA A 146 20.84 -8.27 2.24
CA ALA A 146 21.90 -9.21 2.01
C ALA A 146 21.91 -10.36 3.03
N ILE A 147 21.64 -10.08 4.30
CA ILE A 147 21.50 -11.10 5.34
C ILE A 147 20.33 -12.01 5.03
N ALA A 148 19.15 -11.46 4.74
CA ALA A 148 17.97 -12.25 4.38
C ALA A 148 18.23 -13.14 3.15
N LEU A 149 18.91 -12.62 2.12
CA LEU A 149 19.26 -13.39 0.94
C LEU A 149 20.26 -14.52 1.24
N ILE A 150 21.19 -14.31 2.18
CA ILE A 150 22.12 -15.34 2.63
C ILE A 150 21.37 -16.41 3.43
N GLU A 151 20.46 -16.01 4.32
CA GLU A 151 19.64 -16.93 5.11
C GLU A 151 18.75 -17.78 4.21
N ASP A 152 18.11 -17.21 3.21
CA ASP A 152 17.24 -17.92 2.24
C ASP A 152 17.99 -18.95 1.40
N ASN A 153 19.29 -18.71 1.14
CA ASN A 153 20.13 -19.61 0.32
C ASN A 153 21.06 -20.50 1.14
N ALA A 154 21.09 -20.36 2.46
CA ALA A 154 21.97 -21.14 3.34
C ALA A 154 21.22 -22.31 3.98
N THR A 155 21.90 -23.43 4.09
CA THR A 155 21.45 -24.50 4.97
C THR A 155 21.94 -24.19 6.39
N ILE A 156 21.02 -23.72 7.24
CA ILE A 156 21.32 -23.33 8.61
C ILE A 156 21.16 -24.53 9.54
N GLU A 157 22.23 -24.98 10.18
CA GLU A 157 22.20 -25.99 11.24
C GLU A 157 22.39 -25.32 12.60
N ASP A 158 21.34 -25.33 13.43
CA ASP A 158 21.41 -24.83 14.79
C ASP A 158 21.78 -25.95 15.77
N ASN A 159 23.01 -25.94 16.24
CA ASN A 159 23.54 -26.92 17.19
C ASN A 159 23.64 -26.40 18.63
N ARG A 160 23.07 -25.22 18.94
CA ARG A 160 23.16 -24.60 20.26
C ARG A 160 22.62 -25.47 21.38
N ALA A 161 21.61 -26.27 21.12
CA ALA A 161 21.05 -27.20 22.10
C ALA A 161 22.01 -28.30 22.58
N ARG A 162 23.15 -28.50 21.90
CA ARG A 162 24.18 -29.47 22.33
C ARG A 162 25.11 -28.94 23.41
N PHE A 163 25.05 -27.63 23.72
CA PHE A 163 25.92 -26.94 24.64
C PHE A 163 25.21 -26.36 25.88
N GLN A 164 23.96 -26.74 26.08
CA GLN A 164 23.14 -26.41 27.27
C GLN A 164 23.04 -27.62 28.22
#